data_eec4bef2b342af8035e83aa39a2d8a03
#
_entry.id   eec4bef2b342af8035e83aa39a2d8a03
#
_cell.length_a   1.000
_cell.length_b   1.000
_cell.length_c   1.000
_cell.angle_alpha   90.00
_cell.angle_beta   90.00
_cell.angle_gamma   90.00
#
_symmetry.space_group_name_H-M   'P 1'
#
loop_
_entity.id
_entity.type
_entity.pdbx_description
1 polymer ?
#
loop_
_entity_poly.entity_id
_entity_poly.type
_entity_poly.pdbx_seq_one_letter_code
_entity_poly.pdbx_strand_id
1 'polypeptide(L)'
;MKRVVALLVLVVAGAVAAGVALADRGGGGHGKGHHGKVVHVIEHATTDAVTNQGDGAGDVVGDILTFTNEVFDQTDTSKVGSDQGYCVRMTVGESWECVWTTILSRGQLTVEGPFYDTKDSVLAITGGTGRYANARGSMELKSRAGGTEFDFTFHLIG
;
A
#
# COMPACT_ATOMS: atom_id res chain seq x y z
N MET A 1 44.61 18.67 10.73
CA MET A 1 44.55 17.78 11.90
C MET A 1 43.13 17.29 12.03
N LYS A 2 42.83 16.06 11.59
CA LYS A 2 41.48 15.45 11.63
C LYS A 2 41.37 14.68 12.95
N ARG A 3 40.44 15.08 13.83
CA ARG A 3 40.17 14.36 15.05
C ARG A 3 39.11 13.26 14.74
N VAL A 4 39.53 12.00 14.82
CA VAL A 4 38.68 10.83 14.77
C VAL A 4 38.10 10.64 16.19
N VAL A 5 36.78 10.78 16.34
CA VAL A 5 36.07 10.43 17.58
C VAL A 5 35.64 8.97 17.46
N ALA A 6 36.29 8.11 18.24
CA ALA A 6 35.87 6.70 18.35
C ALA A 6 34.71 6.60 19.33
N LEU A 7 33.53 6.15 18.86
CA LEU A 7 32.38 5.85 19.70
C LEU A 7 32.50 4.43 20.23
N LEU A 8 32.67 4.28 21.55
CA LEU A 8 32.70 3.00 22.23
C LEU A 8 31.26 2.54 22.46
N VAL A 9 30.81 1.48 21.77
CA VAL A 9 29.51 0.87 22.02
C VAL A 9 29.67 -0.21 23.10
N LEU A 10 29.08 0.05 24.25
CA LEU A 10 28.99 -0.94 25.36
C LEU A 10 27.81 -1.87 25.03
N VAL A 11 28.08 -3.14 24.74
CA VAL A 11 27.05 -4.19 24.61
C VAL A 11 26.81 -4.77 26.00
N VAL A 12 25.66 -4.49 26.58
CA VAL A 12 25.18 -5.18 27.79
C VAL A 12 24.37 -6.38 27.38
N ALA A 13 24.92 -7.57 27.54
CA ALA A 13 24.20 -8.84 27.36
C ALA A 13 23.34 -9.12 28.60
N GLY A 14 22.04 -8.86 28.52
CA GLY A 14 21.04 -9.29 29.50
C GLY A 14 20.37 -10.58 29.04
N ALA A 15 20.67 -11.71 29.70
CA ALA A 15 19.96 -12.97 29.51
C ALA A 15 18.62 -12.91 30.26
N VAL A 16 17.49 -12.88 29.51
CA VAL A 16 16.15 -13.07 30.07
C VAL A 16 15.69 -14.47 29.70
N ALA A 17 15.62 -15.35 30.66
CA ALA A 17 14.99 -16.66 30.54
C ALA A 17 13.46 -16.45 30.62
N ALA A 18 12.75 -16.56 29.49
CA ALA A 18 11.29 -16.58 29.46
C ALA A 18 10.81 -18.03 29.47
N GLY A 19 10.15 -18.43 30.54
CA GLY A 19 9.47 -19.71 30.66
C GLY A 19 8.27 -19.76 29.72
N VAL A 20 8.21 -20.80 28.88
CA VAL A 20 7.07 -21.11 28.01
C VAL A 20 6.02 -21.86 28.81
N ALA A 21 4.92 -21.22 29.14
CA ALA A 21 3.72 -21.91 29.65
C ALA A 21 2.88 -22.38 28.47
N LEU A 22 2.91 -23.68 28.18
CA LEU A 22 1.96 -24.32 27.25
C LEU A 22 0.60 -24.48 27.96
N ALA A 23 -0.35 -23.62 27.59
CA ALA A 23 -1.75 -23.83 27.92
C ALA A 23 -2.46 -24.42 26.68
N ASP A 24 -2.49 -25.76 26.64
CA ASP A 24 -3.39 -26.50 25.77
C ASP A 24 -4.82 -26.39 26.34
N ARG A 25 -5.73 -25.76 25.62
CA ARG A 25 -7.17 -25.89 25.80
C ARG A 25 -7.85 -26.04 24.45
N GLY A 26 -8.14 -27.27 24.10
CA GLY A 26 -9.06 -27.61 23.04
C GLY A 26 -10.43 -26.99 23.29
N GLY A 27 -10.89 -26.23 22.27
CA GLY A 27 -12.24 -25.72 22.14
C GLY A 27 -12.55 -25.71 20.66
N GLY A 28 -13.23 -26.75 20.15
CA GLY A 28 -13.75 -26.81 18.80
C GLY A 28 -14.79 -25.71 18.58
N GLY A 29 -14.35 -24.54 18.14
CA GLY A 29 -15.19 -23.49 17.58
C GLY A 29 -15.29 -23.72 16.09
N HIS A 30 -16.49 -24.07 15.59
CA HIS A 30 -16.80 -23.99 14.17
C HIS A 30 -16.63 -22.53 13.75
N GLY A 31 -15.46 -22.18 13.23
CA GLY A 31 -15.21 -20.89 12.61
C GLY A 31 -16.16 -20.75 11.42
N LYS A 32 -17.20 -19.92 11.55
CA LYS A 32 -17.89 -19.38 10.39
C LYS A 32 -16.81 -18.68 9.59
N GLY A 33 -16.45 -19.24 8.44
CA GLY A 33 -15.53 -18.60 7.51
C GLY A 33 -16.06 -17.19 7.23
N HIS A 34 -15.36 -16.19 7.73
CA HIS A 34 -15.59 -14.82 7.30
C HIS A 34 -15.19 -14.78 5.84
N HIS A 35 -16.17 -14.85 4.94
CA HIS A 35 -15.95 -14.56 3.53
C HIS A 35 -15.52 -13.10 3.44
N GLY A 36 -14.24 -12.86 3.26
CA GLY A 36 -13.69 -11.54 3.05
C GLY A 36 -14.44 -10.85 1.93
N LYS A 37 -14.76 -9.58 2.12
CA LYS A 37 -15.43 -8.79 1.10
C LYS A 37 -14.41 -8.35 0.06
N VAL A 38 -14.72 -8.54 -1.22
CA VAL A 38 -13.91 -8.04 -2.33
C VAL A 38 -14.55 -6.77 -2.90
N VAL A 39 -13.74 -5.76 -3.17
CA VAL A 39 -14.10 -4.56 -3.94
C VAL A 39 -13.14 -4.47 -5.10
N HIS A 40 -13.65 -4.44 -6.33
CA HIS A 40 -12.86 -4.30 -7.54
C HIS A 40 -13.26 -3.02 -8.26
N VAL A 41 -12.28 -2.19 -8.57
CA VAL A 41 -12.43 -0.94 -9.31
C VAL A 41 -11.24 -0.75 -10.25
N ILE A 42 -11.38 0.14 -11.22
CA ILE A 42 -10.37 0.44 -12.23
C ILE A 42 -10.05 1.94 -12.15
N GLU A 43 -8.79 2.25 -11.95
CA GLU A 43 -8.26 3.60 -12.01
C GLU A 43 -7.89 3.98 -13.44
N HIS A 44 -8.19 5.22 -13.85
CA HIS A 44 -7.66 5.84 -15.06
C HIS A 44 -6.59 6.88 -14.68
N ALA A 45 -5.31 6.51 -14.85
CA ALA A 45 -4.14 7.31 -14.46
C ALA A 45 -3.92 8.49 -15.42
N THR A 46 -4.73 9.53 -15.30
CA THR A 46 -4.74 10.68 -16.20
C THR A 46 -4.10 11.94 -15.64
N THR A 47 -3.83 11.99 -14.34
CA THR A 47 -3.29 13.17 -13.66
C THR A 47 -1.91 12.96 -13.03
N ASP A 48 -1.31 11.81 -13.24
CA ASP A 48 -0.02 11.44 -12.66
C ASP A 48 1.07 12.47 -12.99
N ALA A 49 1.70 13.00 -11.97
CA ALA A 49 2.74 14.01 -12.09
C ALA A 49 3.92 13.72 -11.18
N VAL A 50 5.12 13.65 -11.76
CA VAL A 50 6.36 13.45 -11.01
C VAL A 50 7.06 14.78 -10.77
N THR A 51 7.36 15.08 -9.50
CA THR A 51 8.25 16.16 -9.08
C THR A 51 9.63 15.59 -8.83
N ASN A 52 10.58 15.91 -9.70
CA ASN A 52 11.96 15.44 -9.59
C ASN A 52 12.70 16.12 -8.44
N GLN A 53 13.41 15.32 -7.65
CA GLN A 53 14.26 15.79 -6.54
C GLN A 53 15.72 16.03 -6.96
N GLY A 54 16.10 15.60 -8.17
CA GLY A 54 17.43 15.80 -8.73
C GLY A 54 17.58 17.12 -9.48
N ASP A 55 18.56 17.16 -10.38
CA ASP A 55 18.86 18.29 -11.27
C ASP A 55 17.94 18.39 -12.49
N GLY A 56 16.85 17.62 -12.51
CA GLY A 56 15.84 17.58 -13.57
C GLY A 56 16.14 16.61 -14.71
N ALA A 57 17.18 15.80 -14.60
CA ALA A 57 17.64 14.91 -15.67
C ALA A 57 17.25 13.43 -15.45
N GLY A 58 15.97 13.13 -15.20
CA GLY A 58 15.48 11.75 -15.20
C GLY A 58 14.99 11.25 -13.84
N ASP A 59 14.76 9.93 -13.75
CA ASP A 59 14.24 9.24 -12.59
C ASP A 59 15.32 9.10 -11.51
N VAL A 60 15.09 9.64 -10.31
CA VAL A 60 16.02 9.58 -9.17
C VAL A 60 15.32 9.13 -7.89
N VAL A 61 16.08 8.55 -6.98
CA VAL A 61 15.57 8.20 -5.64
C VAL A 61 15.11 9.47 -4.92
N GLY A 62 13.89 9.42 -4.35
CA GLY A 62 13.26 10.56 -3.69
C GLY A 62 12.32 11.36 -4.59
N ASP A 63 12.21 11.08 -5.88
CA ASP A 63 11.17 11.67 -6.73
C ASP A 63 9.80 11.41 -6.15
N ILE A 64 8.91 12.39 -6.28
CA ILE A 64 7.55 12.31 -5.75
C ILE A 64 6.56 12.28 -6.92
N LEU A 65 5.85 11.16 -7.04
CA LEU A 65 4.66 11.04 -7.89
C LEU A 65 3.44 11.47 -7.09
N THR A 66 2.62 12.36 -7.64
CA THR A 66 1.31 12.73 -7.07
C THR A 66 0.22 12.52 -8.11
N PHE A 67 -0.98 12.17 -7.65
CA PHE A 67 -2.12 11.91 -8.52
C PHE A 67 -3.46 12.17 -7.84
N THR A 68 -4.48 12.43 -8.68
CA THR A 68 -5.90 12.46 -8.32
C THR A 68 -6.68 11.94 -9.52
N ASN A 69 -6.98 10.67 -9.56
CA ASN A 69 -7.52 9.99 -10.73
C ASN A 69 -9.00 9.62 -10.58
N GLU A 70 -9.66 9.38 -11.71
CA GLU A 70 -11.01 8.84 -11.73
C GLU A 70 -10.99 7.32 -11.56
N VAL A 71 -11.98 6.80 -10.82
CA VAL A 71 -12.13 5.38 -10.55
C VAL A 71 -13.46 4.88 -11.11
N PHE A 72 -13.39 3.81 -11.90
CA PHE A 72 -14.50 3.18 -12.58
C PHE A 72 -14.89 1.84 -11.94
N ASP A 73 -16.07 1.34 -12.28
CA ASP A 73 -16.52 0.02 -11.85
C ASP A 73 -15.70 -1.11 -12.51
N GLN A 74 -15.89 -2.34 -12.03
CA GLN A 74 -15.16 -3.52 -12.52
C GLN A 74 -15.38 -3.81 -14.03
N THR A 75 -16.38 -3.19 -14.66
CA THR A 75 -16.66 -3.33 -16.10
C THR A 75 -16.09 -2.18 -16.90
N ASP A 76 -15.45 -1.22 -16.25
CA ASP A 76 -14.85 -0.03 -16.85
C ASP A 76 -15.85 0.86 -17.62
N THR A 77 -17.09 0.88 -17.16
CA THR A 77 -18.17 1.58 -17.87
C THR A 77 -18.73 2.78 -17.13
N SER A 78 -18.65 2.78 -15.80
CA SER A 78 -19.25 3.83 -14.97
C SER A 78 -18.26 4.34 -13.93
N LYS A 79 -18.05 5.65 -13.89
CA LYS A 79 -17.31 6.29 -12.82
C LYS A 79 -18.01 6.05 -11.49
N VAL A 80 -17.30 5.47 -10.53
CA VAL A 80 -17.81 5.14 -9.19
C VAL A 80 -17.13 5.92 -8.06
N GLY A 81 -16.07 6.65 -8.39
CA GLY A 81 -15.29 7.40 -7.41
C GLY A 81 -14.09 8.09 -7.98
N SER A 82 -13.14 8.33 -7.12
CA SER A 82 -11.81 8.86 -7.43
C SER A 82 -10.81 8.28 -6.44
N ASP A 83 -9.55 8.45 -6.73
CA ASP A 83 -8.50 8.29 -5.73
C ASP A 83 -7.56 9.48 -5.72
N GLN A 84 -6.73 9.54 -4.71
CA GLN A 84 -5.69 10.55 -4.60
C GLN A 84 -4.58 10.04 -3.68
N GLY A 85 -3.36 10.38 -4.04
CA GLY A 85 -2.23 9.96 -3.24
C GLY A 85 -0.90 10.45 -3.77
N TYR A 86 0.13 9.83 -3.21
CA TYR A 86 1.49 10.07 -3.63
C TYR A 86 2.35 8.82 -3.46
N CYS A 87 3.46 8.80 -4.21
CA CYS A 87 4.52 7.79 -4.09
C CYS A 87 5.88 8.47 -4.03
N VAL A 88 6.82 7.83 -3.36
CA VAL A 88 8.23 8.24 -3.34
C VAL A 88 9.05 7.18 -4.06
N ARG A 89 9.90 7.57 -5.01
CA ARG A 89 10.81 6.65 -5.71
C ARG A 89 11.82 6.07 -4.73
N MET A 90 11.78 4.75 -4.54
CA MET A 90 12.71 4.03 -3.67
C MET A 90 13.89 3.43 -4.43
N THR A 91 13.61 2.83 -5.60
CA THR A 91 14.64 2.26 -6.48
C THR A 91 14.33 2.66 -7.91
N VAL A 92 15.27 3.34 -8.56
CA VAL A 92 15.15 3.83 -9.94
C VAL A 92 14.85 2.68 -10.90
N GLY A 93 13.77 2.84 -11.70
CA GLY A 93 13.32 1.85 -12.68
C GLY A 93 12.78 0.56 -12.07
N GLU A 94 12.49 0.51 -10.76
CA GLU A 94 12.03 -0.70 -10.09
C GLU A 94 10.81 -0.45 -9.19
N SER A 95 10.89 0.48 -8.21
CA SER A 95 9.85 0.59 -7.18
C SER A 95 9.67 1.98 -6.60
N TRP A 96 8.43 2.22 -6.20
CA TRP A 96 7.97 3.35 -5.40
C TRP A 96 7.38 2.84 -4.09
N GLU A 97 7.43 3.64 -3.04
CA GLU A 97 6.63 3.46 -1.83
C GLU A 97 5.45 4.42 -1.90
N CYS A 98 4.23 3.90 -1.82
CA CYS A 98 3.01 4.65 -2.09
C CYS A 98 2.03 4.65 -0.92
N VAL A 99 1.28 5.75 -0.81
CA VAL A 99 0.09 5.88 0.04
C VAL A 99 -1.00 6.58 -0.76
N TRP A 100 -2.20 5.98 -0.82
CA TRP A 100 -3.35 6.67 -1.42
C TRP A 100 -4.67 6.28 -0.80
N THR A 101 -5.69 7.08 -1.08
CA THR A 101 -7.07 6.89 -0.64
C THR A 101 -7.99 6.78 -1.85
N THR A 102 -8.67 5.65 -1.97
CA THR A 102 -9.76 5.45 -2.94
C THR A 102 -11.07 5.87 -2.31
N ILE A 103 -11.73 6.87 -2.92
CA ILE A 103 -12.93 7.55 -2.44
C ILE A 103 -14.13 7.03 -3.23
N LEU A 104 -15.00 6.27 -2.56
CA LEU A 104 -16.21 5.68 -3.15
C LEU A 104 -17.47 6.27 -2.51
N SER A 105 -18.63 6.08 -3.13
CA SER A 105 -19.91 6.65 -2.66
C SER A 105 -20.31 6.26 -1.22
N ARG A 106 -19.77 5.17 -0.68
CA ARG A 106 -20.13 4.62 0.65
C ARG A 106 -19.02 4.76 1.69
N GLY A 107 -17.91 5.37 1.36
CA GLY A 107 -16.73 5.53 2.23
C GLY A 107 -15.43 5.43 1.46
N GLN A 108 -14.33 5.42 2.18
CA GLN A 108 -12.97 5.46 1.64
C GLN A 108 -12.18 4.23 2.06
N LEU A 109 -11.22 3.83 1.23
CA LEU A 109 -10.21 2.82 1.52
C LEU A 109 -8.83 3.46 1.38
N THR A 110 -7.97 3.29 2.38
CA THR A 110 -6.58 3.74 2.33
C THR A 110 -5.66 2.55 2.22
N VAL A 111 -4.68 2.63 1.32
CA VAL A 111 -3.64 1.61 1.11
C VAL A 111 -2.25 2.21 1.23
N GLU A 112 -1.29 1.35 1.57
CA GLU A 112 0.11 1.70 1.72
C GLU A 112 0.97 0.50 1.31
N GLY A 113 2.08 0.77 0.62
CA GLY A 113 3.06 -0.24 0.24
C GLY A 113 3.72 -0.01 -1.12
N PRO A 114 4.48 -1.00 -1.59
CA PRO A 114 5.25 -0.86 -2.81
C PRO A 114 4.39 -0.90 -4.08
N PHE A 115 4.67 0.02 -5.00
CA PHE A 115 4.27 -0.03 -6.40
C PHE A 115 5.50 -0.36 -7.25
N TYR A 116 5.40 -1.36 -8.11
CA TYR A 116 6.48 -1.81 -8.98
C TYR A 116 6.26 -1.40 -10.43
N ASP A 117 7.31 -0.91 -11.09
CA ASP A 117 7.24 -0.42 -12.48
C ASP A 117 6.92 -1.53 -13.49
N THR A 118 7.33 -2.78 -13.23
CA THR A 118 7.33 -3.86 -14.24
C THR A 118 6.60 -5.13 -13.84
N LYS A 119 5.96 -5.15 -12.67
CA LYS A 119 5.18 -6.32 -12.18
C LYS A 119 4.01 -5.86 -11.33
N ASP A 120 3.07 -6.77 -11.09
CA ASP A 120 1.94 -6.55 -10.18
C ASP A 120 2.43 -6.21 -8.77
N SER A 121 1.65 -5.41 -8.08
CA SER A 121 1.92 -4.97 -6.72
C SER A 121 0.85 -5.45 -5.75
N VAL A 122 1.23 -5.63 -4.49
CA VAL A 122 0.29 -5.91 -3.40
C VAL A 122 0.57 -4.93 -2.28
N LEU A 123 -0.45 -4.14 -1.92
CA LEU A 123 -0.37 -3.14 -0.87
C LEU A 123 -1.26 -3.54 0.31
N ALA A 124 -0.89 -3.09 1.50
CA ALA A 124 -1.71 -3.27 2.69
C ALA A 124 -2.92 -2.31 2.66
N ILE A 125 -4.11 -2.78 3.03
CA ILE A 125 -5.24 -1.91 3.37
C ILE A 125 -5.03 -1.47 4.81
N THR A 126 -4.69 -0.19 5.01
CA THR A 126 -4.32 0.37 6.32
C THR A 126 -5.48 1.02 7.05
N GLY A 127 -6.59 1.28 6.35
CA GLY A 127 -7.77 1.88 6.95
C GLY A 127 -8.90 2.12 5.98
N GLY A 128 -9.95 2.77 6.50
CA GLY A 128 -11.08 3.21 5.71
C GLY A 128 -12.09 3.99 6.54
N THR A 129 -13.08 4.56 5.89
CA THR A 129 -14.17 5.33 6.50
C THR A 129 -15.54 4.86 6.00
N GLY A 130 -16.62 5.33 6.62
CA GLY A 130 -17.98 4.98 6.23
C GLY A 130 -18.22 3.46 6.26
N ARG A 131 -18.67 2.87 5.14
CA ARG A 131 -18.89 1.42 5.03
C ARG A 131 -17.59 0.61 5.18
N TYR A 132 -16.45 1.24 5.02
CA TYR A 132 -15.12 0.63 5.11
C TYR A 132 -14.39 0.98 6.42
N ALA A 133 -15.11 1.52 7.42
CA ALA A 133 -14.52 1.80 8.73
C ALA A 133 -13.85 0.53 9.29
N ASN A 134 -12.63 0.69 9.81
CA ASN A 134 -11.77 -0.40 10.29
C ASN A 134 -11.31 -1.41 9.22
N ALA A 135 -11.41 -1.08 7.92
CA ALA A 135 -10.93 -1.96 6.85
C ALA A 135 -9.47 -2.36 7.07
N ARG A 136 -9.20 -3.63 6.82
CA ARG A 136 -7.87 -4.26 6.80
C ARG A 136 -7.85 -5.30 5.70
N GLY A 137 -6.66 -5.71 5.28
CA GLY A 137 -6.47 -6.72 4.26
C GLY A 137 -5.38 -6.34 3.28
N SER A 138 -5.53 -6.76 2.04
CA SER A 138 -4.61 -6.44 0.96
C SER A 138 -5.34 -5.89 -0.27
N MET A 139 -4.64 -5.11 -1.06
CA MET A 139 -5.09 -4.66 -2.37
C MET A 139 -4.09 -5.13 -3.42
N GLU A 140 -4.57 -5.90 -4.41
CA GLU A 140 -3.79 -6.24 -5.59
C GLU A 140 -3.94 -5.11 -6.62
N LEU A 141 -2.81 -4.69 -7.19
CA LEU A 141 -2.72 -3.71 -8.26
C LEU A 141 -2.13 -4.38 -9.49
N LYS A 142 -2.85 -4.29 -10.63
CA LYS A 142 -2.40 -4.81 -11.91
C LYS A 142 -2.49 -3.73 -12.98
N SER A 143 -1.39 -3.54 -13.72
CA SER A 143 -1.35 -2.61 -14.83
C SER A 143 -2.20 -3.11 -16.01
N ARG A 144 -2.94 -2.19 -16.63
CA ARG A 144 -3.74 -2.38 -17.84
C ARG A 144 -3.39 -1.30 -18.87
N ALA A 145 -3.90 -1.48 -20.10
CA ALA A 145 -3.84 -0.49 -21.17
C ALA A 145 -2.45 0.18 -21.34
N GLY A 146 -1.38 -0.61 -21.13
CA GLY A 146 0.00 -0.12 -21.26
C GLY A 146 0.43 0.84 -20.15
N GLY A 147 -0.19 0.77 -18.96
CA GLY A 147 0.15 1.58 -17.80
C GLY A 147 -0.63 2.89 -17.68
N THR A 148 -1.73 3.03 -18.44
CA THR A 148 -2.65 4.17 -18.33
C THR A 148 -3.88 3.86 -17.49
N GLU A 149 -4.09 2.60 -17.14
CA GLU A 149 -5.16 2.11 -16.28
C GLU A 149 -4.62 1.06 -15.31
N PHE A 150 -5.27 0.94 -14.16
CA PHE A 150 -4.89 -0.05 -13.14
C PHE A 150 -6.12 -0.71 -12.52
N ASP A 151 -6.11 -2.05 -12.45
CA ASP A 151 -7.07 -2.82 -11.65
C ASP A 151 -6.68 -2.73 -10.17
N PHE A 152 -7.59 -2.30 -9.32
CA PHE A 152 -7.46 -2.36 -7.86
C PHE A 152 -8.45 -3.38 -7.31
N THR A 153 -7.95 -4.50 -6.79
CA THR A 153 -8.77 -5.53 -6.15
C THR A 153 -8.50 -5.54 -4.64
N PHE A 154 -9.41 -4.96 -3.88
CA PHE A 154 -9.34 -4.90 -2.42
C PHE A 154 -9.92 -6.18 -1.81
N HIS A 155 -9.12 -6.93 -1.08
CA HIS A 155 -9.50 -8.11 -0.29
C HIS A 155 -9.63 -7.71 1.18
N LEU A 156 -10.86 -7.46 1.62
CA LEU A 156 -11.15 -6.99 2.97
C LEU A 156 -11.31 -8.17 3.92
N ILE A 157 -10.58 -8.15 5.02
CA ILE A 157 -10.80 -9.00 6.19
C ILE A 157 -11.65 -8.23 7.19
N GLY A 158 -12.85 -8.71 7.50
CA GLY A 158 -13.84 -8.05 8.36
C GLY A 158 -14.18 -8.88 9.56
#